data_e9d6ac790f2101037fc0f1fc644b6bc2
#
_entry.id   e9d6ac790f2101037fc0f1fc644b6bc2
#
_cell.length_a   1.000
_cell.length_b   1.000
_cell.length_c   1.000
_cell.angle_alpha   90.00
_cell.angle_beta   90.00
_cell.angle_gamma   90.00
#
_symmetry.space_group_name_H-M   'P 1'
#
loop_
_entity.id
_entity.type
_entity.pdbx_description
1 polymer ?
#
loop_
_entity_poly.entity_id
_entity_poly.type
_entity_poly.pdbx_seq_one_letter_code
_entity_poly.pdbx_strand_id
1 'polypeptide(L)'
;MAYYMYVSLQDDDKILVLGMDSGTGKLTPITEVPAAGGPSSSAISPDRKTFYVGHRNSQEIFSHQINPDTGELTQTGRVSVEASPTFLSTDRNGRFLLSAFYQGAHVAVHAIGDDGSVGGPAIEWL
;
A
#
# COMPACT_ATOMS: atom_id res chain seq x y z
N MET A 1 -16.12 3.19 17.11
CA MET A 1 -14.96 2.61 16.42
C MET A 1 -14.54 3.53 15.29
N ALA A 2 -13.29 3.87 15.23
CA ALA A 2 -12.78 4.74 14.17
C ALA A 2 -12.33 3.90 12.98
N TYR A 3 -12.71 4.35 11.79
CA TYR A 3 -12.13 3.84 10.55
C TYR A 3 -11.09 4.82 10.05
N TYR A 4 -10.15 4.32 9.29
CA TYR A 4 -9.11 5.14 8.68
C TYR A 4 -9.18 5.02 7.16
N MET A 5 -8.88 6.12 6.50
CA MET A 5 -8.82 6.19 5.05
C MET A 5 -7.45 6.70 4.64
N TYR A 6 -6.83 6.02 3.69
CA TYR A 6 -5.53 6.39 3.16
C TYR A 6 -5.70 6.85 1.72
N VAL A 7 -5.20 8.05 1.42
CA VAL A 7 -5.35 8.66 0.09
C VAL A 7 -3.96 8.95 -0.45
N SER A 8 -3.59 8.26 -1.51
CA SER A 8 -2.33 8.52 -2.21
C SER A 8 -2.47 9.74 -3.10
N LEU A 9 -1.54 10.69 -2.96
CA LEU A 9 -1.44 11.86 -3.81
C LEU A 9 -0.15 11.75 -4.63
N GLN A 10 -0.28 11.18 -5.83
CA GLN A 10 0.88 10.80 -6.65
C GLN A 10 1.77 12.00 -6.96
N ASP A 11 1.20 13.10 -7.40
CA ASP A 11 1.95 14.27 -7.84
C ASP A 11 2.52 15.09 -6.68
N ASP A 12 1.98 14.88 -5.48
CA ASP A 12 2.44 15.57 -4.27
C ASP A 12 3.40 14.72 -3.43
N ASP A 13 3.69 13.49 -3.87
CA ASP A 13 4.57 12.55 -3.17
C ASP A 13 4.20 12.38 -1.69
N LYS A 14 2.92 12.16 -1.42
CA LYS A 14 2.45 11.95 -0.04
C LYS A 14 1.19 11.11 0.02
N ILE A 15 0.94 10.59 1.21
CA ILE A 15 -0.27 9.85 1.55
C ILE A 15 -0.98 10.59 2.68
N LEU A 16 -2.25 10.90 2.50
CA LEU A 16 -3.08 11.46 3.55
C LEU A 16 -3.65 10.35 4.41
N VAL A 17 -3.64 10.56 5.71
CA VAL A 17 -4.33 9.69 6.67
C VAL A 17 -5.51 10.46 7.23
N LEU A 18 -6.69 9.92 7.02
CA LEU A 18 -7.96 10.51 7.46
C LEU A 18 -8.67 9.55 8.40
N GLY A 19 -9.32 10.10 9.41
CA GLY A 19 -10.26 9.35 10.22
C GLY A 19 -11.66 9.49 9.63
N MET A 20 -12.47 8.43 9.72
CA MET A 20 -13.86 8.48 9.30
C MET A 20 -14.77 8.08 10.45
N ASP A 21 -15.75 8.92 10.70
CA ASP A 21 -16.83 8.60 11.64
C ASP A 21 -17.75 7.54 11.02
N SER A 22 -17.88 6.40 11.66
CA SER A 22 -18.64 5.27 11.09
C SER A 22 -20.16 5.51 11.08
N GLY A 23 -20.65 6.46 11.87
CA GLY A 23 -22.08 6.78 11.91
C GLY A 23 -22.50 7.80 10.87
N THR A 24 -21.62 8.76 10.55
CA THR A 24 -21.94 9.89 9.66
C THR A 24 -21.18 9.88 8.36
N GLY A 25 -20.07 9.13 8.27
CA GLY A 25 -19.15 9.17 7.15
C GLY A 25 -18.26 10.41 7.11
N LYS A 26 -18.31 11.26 8.13
CA LYS A 26 -17.51 12.48 8.16
C LYS A 26 -16.02 12.15 8.22
N LEU A 27 -15.23 12.81 7.39
CA LEU A 27 -13.77 12.65 7.34
C LEU A 27 -13.08 13.75 8.13
N THR A 28 -12.04 13.37 8.86
CA THR A 28 -11.22 14.30 9.63
C THR A 28 -9.74 14.01 9.32
N PRO A 29 -8.98 15.02 8.87
CA PRO A 29 -7.54 14.83 8.62
C PRO A 29 -6.81 14.47 9.93
N ILE A 30 -5.91 13.48 9.84
CA ILE A 30 -5.05 13.08 10.97
C ILE A 30 -3.62 13.51 10.71
N THR A 31 -3.01 13.07 9.62
CA THR A 31 -1.62 13.39 9.30
C THR A 31 -1.34 13.18 7.80
N GLU A 32 -0.16 13.60 7.38
CA GLU A 32 0.37 13.34 6.04
C GLU A 32 1.66 12.54 6.18
N VAL A 33 1.85 11.56 5.29
CA VAL A 33 3.05 10.74 5.26
C VAL A 33 3.81 11.08 3.98
N PRO A 34 5.06 11.57 4.09
CA PRO A 34 5.89 11.75 2.89
C PRO A 34 6.12 10.42 2.19
N ALA A 35 5.97 10.42 0.86
CA ALA A 35 6.05 9.20 0.07
C ALA A 35 6.64 9.51 -1.31
N ALA A 36 7.94 9.78 -1.35
CA ALA A 36 8.63 10.09 -2.60
C ALA A 36 8.54 8.92 -3.58
N GLY A 37 8.38 9.22 -4.86
CA GLY A 37 8.31 8.22 -5.92
C GLY A 37 6.92 8.01 -6.51
N GLY A 38 5.97 8.87 -6.17
CA GLY A 38 4.63 8.86 -6.77
C GLY A 38 3.72 7.75 -6.26
N PRO A 39 3.27 7.80 -4.98
CA PRO A 39 2.36 6.81 -4.43
C PRO A 39 1.04 6.80 -5.20
N SER A 40 0.53 5.62 -5.50
CA SER A 40 -0.66 5.45 -6.31
C SER A 40 -1.55 4.34 -5.75
N SER A 41 -1.66 3.23 -6.46
CA SER A 41 -2.52 2.12 -6.06
C SER A 41 -2.09 1.52 -4.72
N SER A 42 -3.06 1.13 -3.92
CA SER A 42 -2.80 0.59 -2.58
C SER A 42 -3.70 -0.59 -2.27
N ALA A 43 -3.29 -1.36 -1.27
CA ALA A 43 -4.06 -2.46 -0.72
C ALA A 43 -3.81 -2.56 0.79
N ILE A 44 -4.78 -3.11 1.50
CA ILE A 44 -4.66 -3.36 2.94
C ILE A 44 -4.73 -4.88 3.14
N SER A 45 -3.86 -5.40 4.01
CA SER A 45 -3.86 -6.82 4.34
C SER A 45 -5.19 -7.25 4.96
N PRO A 46 -5.60 -8.53 4.81
CA PRO A 46 -6.87 -9.02 5.37
C PRO A 46 -7.00 -8.82 6.87
N ASP A 47 -5.89 -8.86 7.61
CA ASP A 47 -5.87 -8.62 9.05
C ASP A 47 -5.86 -7.14 9.43
N ARG A 48 -5.81 -6.24 8.43
CA ARG A 48 -5.81 -4.77 8.57
C ARG A 48 -4.59 -4.21 9.29
N LYS A 49 -3.50 -4.94 9.33
CA LYS A 49 -2.27 -4.51 10.01
C LYS A 49 -1.25 -3.88 9.10
N THR A 50 -1.35 -4.12 7.79
CA THR A 50 -0.36 -3.65 6.82
C THR A 50 -1.02 -2.93 5.65
N PHE A 51 -0.43 -1.82 5.26
CA PHE A 51 -0.81 -1.02 4.10
C PHE A 51 0.30 -1.13 3.05
N TYR A 52 -0.07 -1.52 1.84
CA TYR A 52 0.83 -1.63 0.70
C TYR A 52 0.51 -0.54 -0.30
N VAL A 53 1.54 0.11 -0.84
CA VAL A 53 1.34 1.16 -1.83
C VAL A 53 2.38 1.05 -2.93
N GLY A 54 1.91 1.10 -4.17
CA GLY A 54 2.76 1.12 -5.35
C GLY A 54 3.18 2.54 -5.68
N HIS A 55 4.48 2.75 -5.88
CA HIS A 55 5.04 4.03 -6.28
C HIS A 55 5.35 3.98 -7.77
N ARG A 56 4.58 4.69 -8.57
CA ARG A 56 4.65 4.59 -10.03
C ARG A 56 5.93 5.19 -10.62
N ASN A 57 6.38 6.31 -10.06
CA ASN A 57 7.54 7.00 -10.62
C ASN A 57 8.85 6.31 -10.26
N SER A 58 8.96 5.78 -9.04
CA SER A 58 10.16 5.06 -8.60
C SER A 58 10.12 3.58 -8.91
N GLN A 59 8.97 3.04 -9.34
CA GLN A 59 8.78 1.62 -9.62
C GLN A 59 9.13 0.75 -8.41
N GLU A 60 8.44 1.04 -7.30
CA GLU A 60 8.63 0.34 -6.03
C GLU A 60 7.27 0.02 -5.41
N ILE A 61 7.26 -0.98 -4.53
CA ILE A 61 6.11 -1.26 -3.66
C ILE A 61 6.59 -1.13 -2.23
N PHE A 62 5.90 -0.30 -1.46
CA PHE A 62 6.22 -0.03 -0.05
C PHE A 62 5.23 -0.75 0.84
N SER A 63 5.72 -1.24 1.97
CA SER A 63 4.93 -1.83 3.04
C SER A 63 4.99 -0.93 4.27
N HIS A 64 3.84 -0.73 4.91
CA HIS A 64 3.71 0.09 6.12
C HIS A 64 2.90 -0.67 7.15
N GLN A 65 3.33 -0.60 8.41
CA GLN A 65 2.52 -1.06 9.52
C GLN A 65 1.48 0.01 9.88
N ILE A 66 0.25 -0.42 10.12
CA ILE A 66 -0.85 0.45 10.53
C ILE A 66 -0.94 0.43 12.05
N ASN A 67 -0.90 1.61 12.68
CA ASN A 67 -1.21 1.72 14.10
C ASN A 67 -2.74 1.65 14.25
N PRO A 68 -3.29 0.64 14.94
CA PRO A 68 -4.74 0.46 15.02
C PRO A 68 -5.43 1.54 15.84
N ASP A 69 -4.70 2.25 16.70
CA ASP A 69 -5.29 3.26 17.59
C ASP A 69 -5.28 4.65 16.95
N THR A 70 -4.31 4.94 16.08
CA THR A 70 -4.13 6.28 15.49
C THR A 70 -4.30 6.31 13.99
N GLY A 71 -4.21 5.15 13.32
CA GLY A 71 -4.20 5.06 11.85
C GLY A 71 -2.87 5.43 11.21
N GLU A 72 -1.88 5.84 12.00
CA GLU A 72 -0.59 6.26 11.46
C GLU A 72 0.17 5.10 10.83
N LEU A 73 0.97 5.42 9.80
CA LEU A 73 1.75 4.46 9.03
C LEU A 73 3.22 4.53 9.41
N THR A 74 3.83 3.35 9.57
CA THR A 74 5.28 3.21 9.76
C THR A 74 5.82 2.31 8.66
N GLN A 75 6.74 2.83 7.84
CA GLN A 75 7.34 2.04 6.77
C GLN A 75 8.13 0.86 7.34
N THR A 76 7.86 -0.34 6.83
CA THR A 76 8.52 -1.57 7.26
C THR A 76 9.36 -2.21 6.16
N GLY A 77 9.13 -1.85 4.91
CA GLY A 77 9.91 -2.40 3.82
C GLY A 77 9.57 -1.79 2.47
N ARG A 78 10.38 -2.11 1.48
CA ARG A 78 10.13 -1.75 0.09
C ARG A 78 10.82 -2.74 -0.84
N VAL A 79 10.25 -2.94 -2.01
CA VAL A 79 10.83 -3.76 -3.06
C VAL A 79 10.78 -3.02 -4.39
N SER A 80 11.80 -3.18 -5.22
CA SER A 80 11.80 -2.67 -6.58
C SER A 80 11.02 -3.60 -7.50
N VAL A 81 10.31 -3.02 -8.46
CA VAL A 81 9.59 -3.75 -9.49
C VAL A 81 10.01 -3.24 -10.87
N GLU A 82 9.72 -4.03 -11.90
CA GLU A 82 10.27 -3.76 -13.25
C GLU A 82 9.39 -2.83 -14.09
N ALA A 83 8.27 -2.38 -13.55
CA ALA A 83 7.35 -1.45 -14.21
C ALA A 83 6.59 -0.64 -13.17
N SER A 84 5.83 0.36 -13.62
CA SER A 84 5.01 1.18 -12.72
C SER A 84 3.79 0.39 -12.26
N PRO A 85 3.66 0.11 -10.95
CA PRO A 85 2.51 -0.65 -10.45
C PRO A 85 1.22 0.14 -10.61
N THR A 86 0.18 -0.52 -11.13
CA THR A 86 -1.11 0.11 -11.42
C THR A 86 -2.20 -0.36 -10.47
N PHE A 87 -2.14 -1.60 -10.02
CA PHE A 87 -3.13 -2.18 -9.12
C PHE A 87 -2.46 -3.17 -8.18
N LEU A 88 -2.85 -3.14 -6.91
CA LEU A 88 -2.38 -4.06 -5.87
C LEU A 88 -3.56 -4.75 -5.22
N SER A 89 -3.36 -6.01 -4.85
CA SER A 89 -4.31 -6.78 -4.07
C SER A 89 -3.57 -7.86 -3.30
N THR A 90 -4.12 -8.30 -2.18
CA THR A 90 -3.58 -9.47 -1.48
C THR A 90 -4.44 -10.68 -1.78
N ASP A 91 -3.88 -11.88 -1.58
CA ASP A 91 -4.70 -13.06 -1.50
C ASP A 91 -5.50 -13.07 -0.19
N ARG A 92 -6.47 -13.99 -0.08
CA ARG A 92 -7.39 -14.03 1.06
C ARG A 92 -6.68 -14.20 2.40
N ASN A 93 -5.55 -14.89 2.40
CA ASN A 93 -4.81 -15.21 3.63
C ASN A 93 -3.70 -14.21 3.94
N GLY A 94 -3.47 -13.22 3.07
CA GLY A 94 -2.40 -12.23 3.29
C GLY A 94 -1.00 -12.78 3.15
N ARG A 95 -0.83 -13.83 2.34
CA ARG A 95 0.48 -14.48 2.13
C ARG A 95 1.19 -13.97 0.88
N PHE A 96 0.42 -13.43 -0.06
CA PHE A 96 0.95 -12.96 -1.34
C PHE A 96 0.38 -11.61 -1.68
N LEU A 97 1.21 -10.75 -2.26
CA LEU A 97 0.76 -9.50 -2.89
C LEU A 97 0.76 -9.71 -4.39
N LEU A 98 -0.39 -9.42 -4.99
CA LEU A 98 -0.61 -9.51 -6.42
C LEU A 98 -0.58 -8.09 -6.99
N SER A 99 0.18 -7.89 -8.04
CA SER A 99 0.29 -6.58 -8.68
C SER A 99 0.07 -6.68 -10.18
N ALA A 100 -0.56 -5.65 -10.73
CA ALA A 100 -0.77 -5.52 -12.16
C ALA A 100 -0.11 -4.24 -12.65
N PHE A 101 0.43 -4.30 -13.86
CA PHE A 101 1.19 -3.24 -14.48
C PHE A 101 0.57 -2.96 -15.85
N TYR A 102 -0.07 -1.81 -15.98
CA TYR A 102 -0.73 -1.44 -17.24
C TYR A 102 0.28 -1.29 -18.37
N GLN A 103 1.38 -0.58 -18.09
CA GLN A 103 2.46 -0.45 -19.06
C GLN A 103 3.27 -1.75 -19.11
N GLY A 104 3.42 -2.31 -20.29
CA GLY A 104 4.11 -3.57 -20.49
C GLY A 104 3.23 -4.80 -20.30
N ALA A 105 1.97 -4.63 -19.83
CA ALA A 105 1.00 -5.71 -19.68
C ALA A 105 1.53 -6.88 -18.83
N HIS A 106 2.02 -6.56 -17.63
CA HIS A 106 2.57 -7.55 -16.70
C HIS A 106 1.69 -7.76 -15.49
N VAL A 107 1.84 -8.94 -14.88
CA VAL A 107 1.36 -9.22 -13.52
C VAL A 107 2.51 -9.85 -12.73
N ALA A 108 2.51 -9.61 -11.43
CA ALA A 108 3.56 -10.15 -10.56
C ALA A 108 2.95 -10.65 -9.24
N VAL A 109 3.65 -11.60 -8.63
CA VAL A 109 3.33 -12.13 -7.31
C VAL A 109 4.56 -12.01 -6.43
N HIS A 110 4.39 -11.39 -5.26
CA HIS A 110 5.43 -11.29 -4.25
C HIS A 110 4.99 -12.01 -2.98
N ALA A 111 5.94 -12.63 -2.29
CA ALA A 111 5.66 -13.19 -0.98
C ALA A 111 5.52 -12.09 0.06
N ILE A 112 4.60 -12.27 1.01
CA ILE A 112 4.47 -11.43 2.20
C ILE A 112 5.10 -12.20 3.36
N GLY A 113 6.06 -11.58 4.05
CA GLY A 113 6.73 -12.19 5.19
C GLY A 113 5.87 -12.19 6.45
N ASP A 114 6.40 -12.78 7.52
CA ASP A 114 5.69 -12.93 8.79
C ASP A 114 5.38 -11.59 9.45
N ASP A 115 6.20 -10.56 9.18
CA ASP A 115 5.98 -9.20 9.67
C ASP A 115 5.01 -8.39 8.82
N GLY A 116 4.47 -8.97 7.75
CA GLY A 116 3.56 -8.32 6.82
C GLY A 116 4.25 -7.59 5.68
N SER A 117 5.57 -7.47 5.67
CA SER A 117 6.29 -6.77 4.61
C SER A 117 6.40 -7.62 3.34
N VAL A 118 6.31 -6.95 2.20
CA VAL A 118 6.52 -7.60 0.90
C VAL A 118 8.01 -7.88 0.72
N GLY A 119 8.35 -9.12 0.36
CA GLY A 119 9.70 -9.54 0.04
C GLY A 119 9.92 -9.61 -1.47
N GLY A 120 11.12 -9.28 -1.90
CA GLY A 120 11.57 -9.43 -3.27
C GLY A 120 12.66 -10.48 -3.38
N PRO A 121 12.96 -10.95 -4.60
CA PRO A 121 12.30 -10.62 -5.87
C PRO A 121 10.90 -11.24 -5.99
N ALA A 122 10.17 -10.86 -7.04
CA ALA A 122 8.87 -11.48 -7.34
C ALA A 122 9.01 -13.00 -7.50
N ILE A 123 8.04 -13.73 -6.98
CA ILE A 123 7.97 -15.18 -7.18
C ILE A 123 7.59 -15.48 -8.64
N GLU A 124 6.66 -14.70 -9.16
CA GLU A 124 6.21 -14.77 -10.55
C GLU A 124 6.23 -13.38 -11.16
N TRP A 125 6.64 -13.32 -12.41
CA TRP A 125 6.56 -12.13 -13.25
C TRP A 125 6.15 -12.58 -14.65
N LEU A 126 4.93 -12.23 -15.05
CA LEU A 126 4.37 -12.64 -16.36
C LEU A 126 4.08 -11.43 -17.23
#